data_650457a3ac6586ab192f5dc81132a447
#
_entry.id   650457a3ac6586ab192f5dc81132a447
#
_cell.length_a   1.000
_cell.length_b   1.000
_cell.length_c   1.000
_cell.angle_alpha   90.00
_cell.angle_beta   90.00
_cell.angle_gamma   90.00
#
_symmetry.space_group_name_H-M   'P 1'
#
loop_
_entity.id
_entity.type
_entity.pdbx_description
1 polymer ?
#
loop_
_entity_poly.entity_id
_entity_poly.type
_entity_poly.pdbx_seq_one_letter_code
_entity_poly.pdbx_strand_id
1 'polypeptide(L)'
;AIEPGEIPAQFNPTASYVKYFTVPQQMKGHRLFVSFQGVESGFAVWCNGAYVGYSEDTFTPSEFELTEWIKDGGNKLAVQVFKWTSGSWCEDQDFFRFSGIFRDVYLYCIPDTHVSDIRIKTLLNDTYDRGTLEVVLEAIGQGRAELILNRSGEEIARAEAVLTDGQAVTTEIIVEQPQLWSAEKPDLYD
;
A
#
# COMPACT_ATOMS: atom_id res chain seq x y z
N ALA A 1 -23.16 25.81 15.02
CA ALA A 1 -23.46 24.88 13.93
C ALA A 1 -22.16 24.63 13.17
N ILE A 2 -21.96 23.43 12.65
CA ILE A 2 -20.87 23.11 11.73
C ILE A 2 -21.44 23.36 10.34
N GLU A 3 -20.81 24.24 9.59
CA GLU A 3 -21.23 24.55 8.22
C GLU A 3 -20.49 23.68 7.22
N PRO A 4 -21.19 23.07 6.24
CA PRO A 4 -20.54 22.25 5.22
C PRO A 4 -19.45 23.02 4.46
N GLY A 5 -18.28 22.41 4.32
CA GLY A 5 -17.12 23.01 3.65
C GLY A 5 -16.21 23.82 4.57
N GLU A 6 -16.59 24.06 5.83
CA GLU A 6 -15.76 24.79 6.78
C GLU A 6 -15.18 23.87 7.87
N ILE A 7 -13.93 24.10 8.23
CA ILE A 7 -13.31 23.42 9.37
C ILE A 7 -13.67 24.22 10.63
N PRO A 8 -14.33 23.60 11.65
CA PRO A 8 -14.72 24.30 12.86
C PRO A 8 -13.52 24.86 13.63
N ALA A 9 -13.38 26.16 13.69
CA ALA A 9 -12.25 26.80 14.38
C ALA A 9 -12.31 26.66 15.93
N GLN A 10 -13.53 26.56 16.51
CA GLN A 10 -13.72 26.52 17.97
C GLN A 10 -13.92 25.11 18.54
N PHE A 11 -14.29 24.13 17.70
CA PHE A 11 -14.55 22.76 18.14
C PHE A 11 -14.09 21.77 17.08
N ASN A 12 -12.78 21.51 17.11
CA ASN A 12 -12.17 20.43 16.34
C ASN A 12 -11.43 19.49 17.30
N PRO A 13 -12.13 18.52 17.90
CA PRO A 13 -11.49 17.56 18.81
C PRO A 13 -10.33 16.86 18.13
N THR A 14 -9.24 16.67 18.88
CA THR A 14 -8.07 15.94 18.44
C THR A 14 -7.75 14.81 19.40
N ALA A 15 -7.28 13.68 18.85
CA ALA A 15 -6.77 12.57 19.64
C ALA A 15 -5.26 12.47 19.47
N SER A 16 -4.54 12.26 20.58
CA SER A 16 -3.09 12.05 20.55
C SER A 16 -2.77 10.61 20.92
N TYR A 17 -2.09 9.91 20.03
CA TYR A 17 -1.65 8.53 20.24
C TYR A 17 -0.13 8.51 20.38
N VAL A 18 0.36 7.68 21.29
CA VAL A 18 1.80 7.48 21.49
C VAL A 18 2.08 5.99 21.60
N LYS A 19 3.04 5.52 20.82
CA LYS A 19 3.55 4.15 20.87
C LYS A 19 5.06 4.14 20.99
N TYR A 20 5.56 3.41 21.97
CA TYR A 20 6.98 3.09 22.07
C TYR A 20 7.23 1.73 21.42
N PHE A 21 8.30 1.62 20.64
CA PHE A 21 8.64 0.40 19.91
C PHE A 21 10.15 0.27 19.73
N THR A 22 10.59 -0.93 19.41
CA THR A 22 11.94 -1.22 18.94
C THR A 22 11.87 -1.80 17.53
N VAL A 23 12.82 -1.43 16.68
CA VAL A 23 12.89 -2.00 15.32
C VAL A 23 13.35 -3.45 15.43
N PRO A 24 12.59 -4.42 14.89
CA PRO A 24 13.00 -5.82 14.83
C PRO A 24 14.35 -5.98 14.12
N GLN A 25 15.18 -6.94 14.58
CA GLN A 25 16.53 -7.13 14.06
C GLN A 25 16.57 -7.35 12.54
N GLN A 26 15.59 -8.09 12.01
CA GLN A 26 15.47 -8.38 10.58
C GLN A 26 15.11 -7.15 9.70
N MET A 27 14.67 -6.04 10.30
CA MET A 27 14.35 -4.79 9.60
C MET A 27 15.48 -3.77 9.67
N LYS A 28 16.51 -4.02 10.48
CA LYS A 28 17.63 -3.08 10.64
C LYS A 28 18.46 -3.02 9.38
N GLY A 29 18.82 -1.79 9.00
CA GLY A 29 19.64 -1.54 7.80
C GLY A 29 18.85 -1.44 6.50
N HIS A 30 17.52 -1.64 6.54
CA HIS A 30 16.62 -1.43 5.43
C HIS A 30 15.84 -0.12 5.57
N ARG A 31 15.26 0.34 4.47
CA ARG A 31 14.28 1.44 4.52
C ARG A 31 13.07 0.99 5.31
N LEU A 32 12.71 1.76 6.34
CA LEU A 32 11.62 1.43 7.27
C LEU A 32 10.45 2.37 7.05
N PHE A 33 9.26 1.81 6.98
CA PHE A 33 8.01 2.53 6.80
C PHE A 33 7.02 2.19 7.91
N VAL A 34 6.17 3.16 8.24
CA VAL A 34 4.94 2.94 9.01
C VAL A 34 3.75 3.08 8.06
N SER A 35 2.84 2.12 8.11
CA SER A 35 1.61 2.12 7.31
C SER A 35 0.41 2.21 8.23
N PHE A 36 -0.45 3.21 8.00
CA PHE A 36 -1.74 3.40 8.65
C PHE A 36 -2.82 2.94 7.70
N GLN A 37 -3.52 1.87 8.01
CA GLN A 37 -4.49 1.25 7.10
C GLN A 37 -5.84 1.98 7.06
N GLY A 38 -6.10 2.87 8.02
CA GLY A 38 -7.28 3.71 8.05
C GLY A 38 -7.29 4.63 9.26
N VAL A 39 -7.36 5.94 9.00
CA VAL A 39 -7.41 7.00 10.01
C VAL A 39 -8.40 8.06 9.57
N GLU A 40 -9.46 8.28 10.35
CA GLU A 40 -10.46 9.30 10.06
C GLU A 40 -10.27 10.53 10.97
N SER A 41 -10.25 11.77 10.46
CA SER A 41 -10.28 12.18 9.06
C SER A 41 -8.88 12.55 8.56
N GLY A 42 -8.09 13.27 9.31
CA GLY A 42 -6.73 13.64 8.98
C GLY A 42 -5.80 13.49 10.17
N PHE A 43 -4.52 13.29 9.92
CA PHE A 43 -3.56 13.06 11.00
C PHE A 43 -2.15 13.49 10.66
N ALA A 44 -1.43 13.89 11.69
CA ALA A 44 -0.01 14.21 11.62
C ALA A 44 0.81 13.18 12.40
N VAL A 45 2.00 12.88 11.92
CA VAL A 45 2.89 11.84 12.43
C VAL A 45 4.23 12.44 12.85
N TRP A 46 4.73 12.02 14.00
CA TRP A 46 6.07 12.33 14.51
C TRP A 46 6.79 11.04 14.91
N CYS A 47 8.07 10.97 14.59
CA CYS A 47 8.96 9.92 15.08
C CYS A 47 10.10 10.55 15.91
N ASN A 48 10.27 10.10 17.15
CA ASN A 48 11.28 10.61 18.09
C ASN A 48 11.29 12.14 18.26
N GLY A 49 10.13 12.77 18.08
CA GLY A 49 9.93 14.22 18.19
C GLY A 49 10.11 14.98 16.87
N ALA A 50 10.61 14.37 15.83
CA ALA A 50 10.68 14.96 14.49
C ALA A 50 9.34 14.78 13.75
N TYR A 51 8.89 15.82 13.05
CA TYR A 51 7.72 15.76 12.18
C TYR A 51 8.04 14.92 10.95
N VAL A 52 7.17 13.95 10.67
CA VAL A 52 7.36 12.99 9.55
C VAL A 52 6.43 13.32 8.38
N GLY A 53 5.15 13.56 8.65
CA GLY A 53 4.20 13.83 7.61
C GLY A 53 2.77 13.98 8.08
N TYR A 54 1.87 14.20 7.10
CA TYR A 54 0.44 14.42 7.27
C TYR A 54 -0.34 13.72 6.17
N SER A 55 -1.53 13.22 6.48
CA SER A 55 -2.47 12.66 5.51
C SER A 55 -3.91 12.99 5.90
N GLU A 56 -4.80 13.11 4.90
CA GLU A 56 -6.25 13.25 5.07
C GLU A 56 -7.05 12.11 4.41
N ASP A 57 -6.37 11.10 3.86
CA ASP A 57 -7.04 9.95 3.25
C ASP A 57 -7.49 8.97 4.34
N THR A 58 -8.81 8.78 4.45
CA THR A 58 -9.40 7.93 5.50
C THR A 58 -9.33 6.45 5.17
N PHE A 59 -9.53 6.05 3.91
CA PHE A 59 -9.84 4.68 3.55
C PHE A 59 -8.73 3.94 2.83
N THR A 60 -7.78 4.64 2.22
CA THR A 60 -6.58 4.04 1.62
C THR A 60 -5.40 4.11 2.60
N PRO A 61 -4.45 3.19 2.54
CA PRO A 61 -3.29 3.23 3.41
C PRO A 61 -2.46 4.49 3.23
N SER A 62 -2.11 5.13 4.35
CA SER A 62 -1.16 6.25 4.39
C SER A 62 0.16 5.76 4.93
N GLU A 63 1.24 5.96 4.16
CA GLU A 63 2.54 5.41 4.44
C GLU A 63 3.60 6.50 4.59
N PHE A 64 4.45 6.36 5.59
CA PHE A 64 5.51 7.32 5.89
C PHE A 64 6.84 6.59 6.10
N GLU A 65 7.87 7.05 5.45
CA GLU A 65 9.22 6.55 5.70
C GLU A 65 9.75 7.08 7.02
N LEU A 66 10.30 6.19 7.85
CA LEU A 66 10.85 6.51 9.16
C LEU A 66 12.38 6.40 9.23
N THR A 67 13.02 5.94 8.18
CA THR A 67 14.45 5.55 8.17
C THR A 67 15.38 6.58 8.82
N GLU A 68 15.21 7.86 8.49
CA GLU A 68 16.06 8.94 8.99
C GLU A 68 15.88 9.25 10.48
N TRP A 69 14.72 8.90 11.06
CA TRP A 69 14.38 9.26 12.44
C TRP A 69 14.52 8.11 13.43
N ILE A 70 14.82 6.89 12.94
CA ILE A 70 15.00 5.72 13.78
C ILE A 70 16.32 5.77 14.55
N LYS A 71 16.26 5.37 15.81
CA LYS A 71 17.41 5.25 16.71
C LYS A 71 17.59 3.79 17.11
N ASP A 72 18.80 3.44 17.48
CA ASP A 72 19.06 2.18 18.15
C ASP A 72 18.33 2.15 19.51
N GLY A 73 17.69 0.99 19.79
CA GLY A 73 16.91 0.80 21.00
C GLY A 73 15.46 1.29 20.89
N GLY A 74 15.00 2.05 21.87
CA GLY A 74 13.61 2.49 21.94
C GLY A 74 13.31 3.70 21.06
N ASN A 75 12.22 3.61 20.31
CA ASN A 75 11.68 4.68 19.47
C ASN A 75 10.29 5.08 19.93
N LYS A 76 9.90 6.31 19.67
CA LYS A 76 8.59 6.87 19.99
C LYS A 76 7.90 7.34 18.72
N LEU A 77 6.77 6.71 18.39
CA LEU A 77 5.84 7.19 17.38
C LEU A 77 4.74 8.00 18.09
N ALA A 78 4.47 9.20 17.60
CA ALA A 78 3.35 10.02 18.06
C ALA A 78 2.47 10.39 16.87
N VAL A 79 1.16 10.33 17.06
CA VAL A 79 0.17 10.63 16.00
C VAL A 79 -0.89 11.55 16.61
N GLN A 80 -1.19 12.63 15.92
CA GLN A 80 -2.31 13.51 16.26
C GLN A 80 -3.37 13.39 15.18
N VAL A 81 -4.56 12.96 15.56
CA VAL A 81 -5.70 12.78 14.65
C VAL A 81 -6.68 13.92 14.89
N PHE A 82 -7.13 14.54 13.79
CA PHE A 82 -8.10 15.64 13.80
C PHE A 82 -9.47 15.11 13.38
N LYS A 83 -10.52 15.52 14.10
CA LYS A 83 -11.88 15.11 13.75
C LYS A 83 -12.36 15.75 12.44
N TRP A 84 -12.02 17.00 12.25
CA TRP A 84 -12.45 17.78 11.10
C TRP A 84 -11.25 18.29 10.31
N THR A 85 -11.24 17.96 9.02
CA THR A 85 -10.27 18.41 8.04
C THR A 85 -11.00 18.70 6.72
N SER A 86 -10.29 19.16 5.70
CA SER A 86 -10.87 19.29 4.36
C SER A 86 -11.36 17.94 3.82
N GLY A 87 -10.63 16.85 4.10
CA GLY A 87 -11.02 15.48 3.78
C GLY A 87 -12.39 15.08 4.33
N SER A 88 -12.77 15.60 5.51
CA SER A 88 -14.08 15.30 6.11
C SER A 88 -15.27 15.69 5.23
N TRP A 89 -15.10 16.67 4.35
CA TRP A 89 -16.14 17.12 3.43
C TRP A 89 -16.03 16.44 2.06
N CYS A 90 -14.83 16.12 1.64
CA CYS A 90 -14.59 15.40 0.39
C CYS A 90 -15.06 13.93 0.48
N GLU A 91 -14.91 13.33 1.66
CA GLU A 91 -15.28 11.94 1.95
C GLU A 91 -16.64 11.85 2.65
N ASP A 92 -17.56 12.79 2.37
CA ASP A 92 -18.88 12.85 3.00
C ASP A 92 -19.87 11.87 2.33
N GLN A 93 -19.71 10.57 2.63
CA GLN A 93 -20.65 9.54 2.24
C GLN A 93 -21.71 9.31 3.33
N ASP A 94 -22.65 8.42 3.04
CA ASP A 94 -23.76 8.02 3.90
C ASP A 94 -23.30 7.02 4.99
N PHE A 95 -22.44 7.47 5.90
CA PHE A 95 -21.96 6.66 7.03
C PHE A 95 -21.58 7.53 8.25
N PHE A 96 -21.32 6.87 9.38
CA PHE A 96 -20.97 7.55 10.62
C PHE A 96 -19.54 8.11 10.60
N ARG A 97 -19.34 9.28 11.23
CA ARG A 97 -18.03 9.92 11.41
C ARG A 97 -17.53 9.66 12.83
N PHE A 98 -16.81 8.56 13.02
CA PHE A 98 -16.29 8.21 14.34
C PHE A 98 -15.00 8.91 14.69
N SER A 99 -14.10 9.06 13.73
CA SER A 99 -12.73 9.58 13.90
C SER A 99 -11.80 8.63 14.65
N GLY A 100 -10.51 8.82 14.46
CA GLY A 100 -9.47 8.03 15.09
C GLY A 100 -8.83 7.01 14.17
N ILE A 101 -7.93 6.22 14.74
CA ILE A 101 -7.26 5.10 14.05
C ILE A 101 -8.18 3.89 14.18
N PHE A 102 -8.82 3.47 13.09
CA PHE A 102 -9.84 2.41 13.11
C PHE A 102 -9.41 1.11 12.40
N ARG A 103 -8.20 1.11 11.82
CA ARG A 103 -7.57 -0.08 11.24
C ARG A 103 -6.16 -0.24 11.79
N ASP A 104 -5.49 -1.30 11.37
CA ASP A 104 -4.15 -1.65 11.82
C ASP A 104 -3.10 -0.57 11.46
N VAL A 105 -2.09 -0.48 12.32
CA VAL A 105 -0.86 0.28 12.08
C VAL A 105 0.31 -0.66 12.24
N TYR A 106 1.13 -0.79 11.21
CA TYR A 106 2.28 -1.68 11.25
C TYR A 106 3.54 -1.04 10.66
N LEU A 107 4.67 -1.61 11.04
CA LEU A 107 5.96 -1.32 10.43
C LEU A 107 6.27 -2.35 9.35
N TYR A 108 6.84 -1.91 8.26
CA TYR A 108 7.42 -2.79 7.26
C TYR A 108 8.74 -2.21 6.73
N CYS A 109 9.56 -3.05 6.16
CA CYS A 109 10.79 -2.63 5.50
C CYS A 109 10.80 -3.09 4.06
N ILE A 110 11.53 -2.34 3.24
CA ILE A 110 11.69 -2.62 1.81
C ILE A 110 13.15 -2.94 1.57
N PRO A 111 13.49 -4.06 0.89
CA PRO A 111 14.85 -4.34 0.43
C PRO A 111 15.35 -3.25 -0.53
N ASP A 112 16.66 -3.05 -0.59
CA ASP A 112 17.28 -2.06 -1.50
C ASP A 112 16.98 -2.38 -2.97
N THR A 113 16.90 -3.68 -3.29
CA THR A 113 16.42 -4.14 -4.60
C THR A 113 15.05 -4.76 -4.47
N HIS A 114 14.07 -4.20 -5.16
CA HIS A 114 12.67 -4.66 -5.13
C HIS A 114 11.90 -4.22 -6.38
N VAL A 115 10.81 -4.91 -6.66
CA VAL A 115 9.80 -4.46 -7.63
C VAL A 115 9.01 -3.32 -6.99
N SER A 116 9.01 -2.15 -7.62
CA SER A 116 8.32 -0.95 -7.15
C SER A 116 6.92 -0.80 -7.73
N ASP A 117 6.69 -1.34 -8.94
CA ASP A 117 5.38 -1.35 -9.58
C ASP A 117 5.21 -2.60 -10.46
N ILE A 118 3.99 -3.12 -10.48
CA ILE A 118 3.58 -4.24 -11.33
C ILE A 118 2.27 -3.91 -12.02
N ARG A 119 2.27 -3.95 -13.33
CA ARG A 119 1.07 -3.79 -14.16
C ARG A 119 0.80 -5.06 -14.94
N ILE A 120 -0.40 -5.58 -14.77
CA ILE A 120 -0.83 -6.84 -15.38
C ILE A 120 -1.97 -6.56 -16.35
N LYS A 121 -1.83 -7.08 -17.58
CA LYS A 121 -2.86 -7.00 -18.60
C LYS A 121 -3.11 -8.39 -19.19
N THR A 122 -4.35 -8.83 -19.10
CA THR A 122 -4.79 -10.09 -19.68
C THR A 122 -5.40 -9.86 -21.05
N LEU A 123 -4.91 -10.55 -22.06
CA LEU A 123 -5.38 -10.50 -23.44
C LEU A 123 -5.84 -11.89 -23.85
N LEU A 124 -6.94 -11.96 -24.57
CA LEU A 124 -7.44 -13.19 -25.19
C LEU A 124 -7.46 -13.02 -26.70
N ASN A 125 -7.19 -14.09 -27.41
CA ASN A 125 -7.39 -14.11 -28.87
C ASN A 125 -8.89 -14.20 -29.24
N ASP A 126 -9.21 -14.02 -30.52
CA ASP A 126 -10.61 -13.98 -31.01
C ASP A 126 -11.38 -15.29 -30.78
N THR A 127 -10.68 -16.41 -30.66
CA THR A 127 -11.27 -17.74 -30.43
C THR A 127 -11.32 -18.13 -28.95
N TYR A 128 -10.78 -17.30 -28.05
CA TYR A 128 -10.73 -17.53 -26.59
C TYR A 128 -10.00 -18.81 -26.16
N ASP A 129 -9.17 -19.37 -27.04
CA ASP A 129 -8.39 -20.58 -26.75
C ASP A 129 -6.92 -20.32 -26.43
N ARG A 130 -6.52 -19.05 -26.45
CA ARG A 130 -5.17 -18.61 -26.05
C ARG A 130 -5.24 -17.30 -25.27
N GLY A 131 -4.67 -17.32 -24.07
CA GLY A 131 -4.47 -16.15 -23.22
C GLY A 131 -3.01 -15.68 -23.25
N THR A 132 -2.80 -14.37 -23.27
CA THR A 132 -1.49 -13.75 -23.04
C THR A 132 -1.59 -12.85 -21.81
N LEU A 133 -0.77 -13.11 -20.82
CA LEU A 133 -0.59 -12.26 -19.66
C LEU A 133 0.63 -11.38 -19.91
N GLU A 134 0.39 -10.12 -20.24
CA GLU A 134 1.42 -9.09 -20.35
C GLU A 134 1.69 -8.51 -18.96
N VAL A 135 2.93 -8.62 -18.50
CA VAL A 135 3.36 -8.12 -17.19
C VAL A 135 4.46 -7.08 -17.39
N VAL A 136 4.21 -5.88 -16.91
CA VAL A 136 5.21 -4.80 -16.88
C VAL A 136 5.67 -4.63 -15.44
N LEU A 137 6.98 -4.73 -15.23
CA LEU A 137 7.63 -4.57 -13.93
C LEU A 137 8.48 -3.32 -13.95
N GLU A 138 8.37 -2.49 -12.90
CA GLU A 138 9.33 -1.45 -12.58
C GLU A 138 10.07 -1.84 -11.29
N ALA A 139 11.37 -1.60 -11.24
CA ALA A 139 12.18 -1.99 -10.10
C ALA A 139 13.13 -0.87 -9.67
N ILE A 140 13.46 -0.90 -8.40
CA ILE A 140 14.59 -0.17 -7.79
C ILE A 140 15.70 -1.19 -7.59
N GLY A 141 16.91 -0.82 -8.04
CA GLY A 141 18.06 -1.72 -8.04
C GLY A 141 18.09 -2.65 -9.27
N GLN A 142 18.97 -3.62 -9.24
CA GLN A 142 19.16 -4.58 -10.34
C GLN A 142 18.99 -6.01 -9.83
N GLY A 143 18.34 -6.87 -10.63
CA GLY A 143 18.10 -8.24 -10.24
C GLY A 143 17.38 -9.05 -11.30
N ARG A 144 16.82 -10.17 -10.85
CA ARG A 144 15.93 -11.01 -11.64
C ARG A 144 14.64 -11.21 -10.88
N ALA A 145 13.52 -11.14 -11.61
CA ALA A 145 12.21 -11.52 -11.12
C ALA A 145 11.79 -12.82 -11.80
N GLU A 146 11.26 -13.73 -11.04
CA GLU A 146 10.56 -14.90 -11.53
C GLU A 146 9.06 -14.65 -11.34
N LEU A 147 8.30 -14.81 -12.42
CA LEU A 147 6.85 -14.73 -12.43
C LEU A 147 6.31 -16.14 -12.54
N ILE A 148 5.47 -16.53 -11.60
CA ILE A 148 4.85 -17.84 -11.55
C ILE A 148 3.35 -17.63 -11.63
N LEU A 149 2.71 -18.21 -12.64
CA LEU A 149 1.27 -18.22 -12.77
C LEU A 149 0.72 -19.53 -12.23
N ASN A 150 -0.09 -19.43 -11.19
CA ASN A 150 -0.74 -20.59 -10.58
C ASN A 150 -2.23 -20.61 -10.89
N ARG A 151 -2.83 -21.78 -10.78
CA ARG A 151 -4.26 -21.99 -10.76
C ARG A 151 -4.59 -23.11 -9.77
N SER A 152 -5.47 -22.84 -8.82
CA SER A 152 -5.85 -23.80 -7.77
C SER A 152 -4.63 -24.39 -7.01
N GLY A 153 -3.56 -23.58 -6.85
CA GLY A 153 -2.33 -24.01 -6.17
C GLY A 153 -1.34 -24.80 -7.03
N GLU A 154 -1.64 -25.02 -8.32
CA GLU A 154 -0.73 -25.67 -9.26
C GLU A 154 -0.11 -24.64 -10.20
N GLU A 155 1.19 -24.77 -10.45
CA GLU A 155 1.91 -23.95 -11.40
C GLU A 155 1.47 -24.28 -12.83
N ILE A 156 1.00 -23.27 -13.56
CA ILE A 156 0.55 -23.39 -14.96
C ILE A 156 1.64 -22.94 -15.92
N ALA A 157 2.32 -21.85 -15.58
CA ALA A 157 3.37 -21.29 -16.42
C ALA A 157 4.31 -20.42 -15.60
N ARG A 158 5.51 -20.15 -16.15
CA ARG A 158 6.44 -19.19 -15.56
C ARG A 158 7.17 -18.38 -16.63
N ALA A 159 7.65 -17.23 -16.20
CA ALA A 159 8.53 -16.37 -16.99
C ALA A 159 9.58 -15.73 -16.09
N GLU A 160 10.68 -15.29 -16.68
CA GLU A 160 11.71 -14.52 -16.00
C GLU A 160 11.83 -13.12 -16.61
N ALA A 161 12.16 -12.15 -15.77
CA ALA A 161 12.48 -10.79 -16.20
C ALA A 161 13.81 -10.35 -15.57
N VAL A 162 14.65 -9.71 -16.36
CA VAL A 162 15.86 -9.05 -15.87
C VAL A 162 15.51 -7.63 -15.52
N LEU A 163 15.65 -7.28 -14.24
CA LEU A 163 15.30 -5.98 -13.72
C LEU A 163 16.50 -5.04 -13.82
N THR A 164 16.25 -3.83 -14.27
CA THR A 164 17.22 -2.73 -14.33
C THR A 164 16.66 -1.53 -13.59
N ASP A 165 17.47 -0.89 -12.77
CA ASP A 165 17.08 0.25 -11.98
C ASP A 165 16.41 1.36 -12.80
N GLY A 166 15.21 1.76 -12.38
CA GLY A 166 14.43 2.83 -13.02
C GLY A 166 13.93 2.53 -14.43
N GLN A 167 13.97 1.27 -14.89
CA GLN A 167 13.47 0.87 -16.21
C GLN A 167 12.30 -0.09 -16.10
N ALA A 168 11.27 0.16 -16.92
CA ALA A 168 10.17 -0.77 -17.08
C ALA A 168 10.59 -1.95 -17.97
N VAL A 169 10.33 -3.16 -17.50
CA VAL A 169 10.59 -4.42 -18.24
C VAL A 169 9.27 -5.11 -18.49
N THR A 170 9.00 -5.45 -19.74
CA THR A 170 7.80 -6.21 -20.13
C THR A 170 8.17 -7.67 -20.36
N THR A 171 7.38 -8.56 -19.80
CA THR A 171 7.44 -10.00 -20.07
C THR A 171 6.03 -10.55 -20.32
N GLU A 172 5.94 -11.69 -21.00
CA GLU A 172 4.67 -12.31 -21.34
C GLU A 172 4.63 -13.76 -20.84
N ILE A 173 3.45 -14.16 -20.36
CA ILE A 173 3.13 -15.55 -20.08
C ILE A 173 1.98 -15.96 -20.99
N ILE A 174 2.17 -17.04 -21.75
CA ILE A 174 1.15 -17.58 -22.64
C ILE A 174 0.49 -18.77 -21.99
N VAL A 175 -0.84 -18.80 -22.02
CA VAL A 175 -1.65 -19.91 -21.52
C VAL A 175 -2.53 -20.43 -22.67
N GLU A 176 -2.28 -21.66 -23.07
CA GLU A 176 -3.13 -22.37 -24.03
C GLU A 176 -4.37 -22.92 -23.33
N GLN A 177 -5.54 -22.79 -23.96
CA GLN A 177 -6.83 -23.25 -23.43
C GLN A 177 -7.12 -22.70 -22.01
N PRO A 178 -7.05 -21.37 -21.80
CA PRO A 178 -7.28 -20.81 -20.45
C PRO A 178 -8.70 -21.09 -19.98
N GLN A 179 -8.85 -21.32 -18.67
CA GLN A 179 -10.18 -21.35 -18.07
C GLN A 179 -10.66 -19.91 -17.95
N LEU A 180 -11.77 -19.62 -18.59
CA LEU A 180 -12.36 -18.29 -18.61
C LEU A 180 -13.19 -18.07 -17.34
N TRP A 181 -13.09 -16.87 -16.79
CA TRP A 181 -13.94 -16.45 -15.68
C TRP A 181 -15.37 -16.21 -16.16
N SER A 182 -16.33 -16.67 -15.38
CA SER A 182 -17.74 -16.24 -15.45
C SER A 182 -18.32 -16.12 -14.06
N ALA A 183 -19.46 -15.46 -13.92
CA ALA A 183 -20.13 -15.33 -12.62
C ALA A 183 -20.54 -16.70 -12.04
N GLU A 184 -20.84 -17.68 -12.92
CA GLU A 184 -21.20 -19.05 -12.54
C GLU A 184 -19.98 -19.93 -12.29
N LYS A 185 -18.84 -19.58 -12.89
CA LYS A 185 -17.57 -20.28 -12.73
C LYS A 185 -16.44 -19.24 -12.60
N PRO A 186 -16.23 -18.74 -11.39
CA PRO A 186 -15.23 -17.69 -11.14
C PRO A 186 -13.82 -18.27 -11.03
N ASP A 187 -13.33 -18.91 -12.10
CA ASP A 187 -11.97 -19.42 -12.16
C ASP A 187 -10.97 -18.26 -12.12
N LEU A 188 -10.01 -18.31 -11.19
CA LEU A 188 -8.97 -17.33 -11.00
C LEU A 188 -7.58 -17.94 -11.19
N TYR A 189 -6.65 -17.10 -11.59
CA TYR A 189 -5.22 -17.36 -11.64
C TYR A 189 -4.51 -16.43 -10.67
N ASP A 190 -3.48 -16.92 -9.99
CA ASP A 190 -2.66 -16.21 -9.01
C ASP A 190 -1.25 -15.96 -9.58
#